data_5a4f93424ac3e0544b11f405d25a8dce
#
_entry.id   5a4f93424ac3e0544b11f405d25a8dce
#
_cell.length_a   1.000
_cell.length_b   1.000
_cell.length_c   1.000
_cell.angle_alpha   90.00
_cell.angle_beta   90.00
_cell.angle_gamma   90.00
#
_symmetry.space_group_name_H-M   'P 1'
#
loop_
_entity.id
_entity.type
_entity.pdbx_description
1 polymer ?
#
loop_
_entity_poly.entity_id
_entity_poly.type
_entity_poly.pdbx_seq_one_letter_code
_entity_poly.pdbx_strand_id
1 'polypeptide(L)'
;YEAIKYLQEESELLKQFFMHIAGTGRKHPTLEGVIDKLCSLYRICNISALLERDEKQDTIIHFYEEFLTFYDPALRKSLGVFYTPVQAVQYLISAVDKILVEDFNIEGGLSNNEQITTKVPCAPYKVTRTKWSSEMTISVPRVAILDPACGTGSFGSEIIKYIKNTYFSGARSAFYENYIQQENGLLSRLIGFEIMMTSYVVAPLKIRRTIDETLGHLPTVQLPINIFLTNTLAPPMSNLERGEQLTLFDFSAAITEEAYNADTWKARRPIKVIIGNPPYLAASTNPYDISAYKTETDGVTDFGERKHWLNDDYVKFFRFSEQIINKNKEGVLAFVSNNGYLDNPTFRGMRGSLLRSFDKIYIVNLHGSANKKETAPDGSRDENIFDIMQGVSLFIGV
;
A
#
# COMPACT_ATOMS: atom_id res chain seq x y z
N TYR A 1 -14.48 26.74 -4.32
CA TYR A 1 -14.44 27.00 -2.87
C TYR A 1 -15.21 25.95 -2.05
N GLU A 2 -16.40 25.48 -2.48
CA GLU A 2 -17.11 24.39 -1.76
C GLU A 2 -16.36 23.06 -1.83
N ALA A 3 -15.82 22.68 -2.98
CA ALA A 3 -15.04 21.45 -3.12
C ALA A 3 -13.80 21.40 -2.18
N ILE A 4 -13.19 22.56 -1.92
CA ILE A 4 -12.05 22.66 -0.99
C ILE A 4 -12.48 22.32 0.45
N LYS A 5 -13.69 22.64 0.86
CA LYS A 5 -14.21 22.26 2.19
C LYS A 5 -14.31 20.74 2.37
N TYR A 6 -14.73 20.02 1.33
CA TYR A 6 -14.80 18.56 1.38
C TYR A 6 -13.40 17.91 1.38
N LEU A 7 -12.42 18.52 0.69
CA LEU A 7 -11.03 18.05 0.70
C LEU A 7 -10.30 18.35 2.02
N GLN A 8 -10.75 19.35 2.78
CA GLN A 8 -10.15 19.69 4.09
C GLN A 8 -10.20 18.53 5.10
N GLU A 9 -11.21 17.68 4.97
CA GLU A 9 -11.45 16.56 5.88
C GLU A 9 -10.64 15.31 5.50
N GLU A 10 -10.12 15.23 4.26
CA GLU A 10 -9.46 14.04 3.73
C GLU A 10 -7.93 14.07 3.89
N SER A 11 -7.29 15.19 3.56
CA SER A 11 -5.84 15.33 3.63
C SER A 11 -5.43 16.80 3.62
N GLU A 12 -4.63 17.21 4.60
CA GLU A 12 -4.06 18.57 4.64
C GLU A 12 -3.16 18.82 3.42
N LEU A 13 -2.44 17.80 2.95
CA LEU A 13 -1.64 17.88 1.73
C LEU A 13 -2.49 18.18 0.49
N LEU A 14 -3.61 17.47 0.31
CA LEU A 14 -4.52 17.72 -0.81
C LEU A 14 -5.12 19.13 -0.73
N LYS A 15 -5.50 19.58 0.45
CA LYS A 15 -5.98 20.94 0.66
C LYS A 15 -4.94 21.97 0.24
N GLN A 16 -3.71 21.85 0.73
CA GLN A 16 -2.62 22.76 0.39
C GLN A 16 -2.29 22.71 -1.11
N PHE A 17 -2.31 21.54 -1.73
CA PHE A 17 -2.14 21.36 -3.16
C PHE A 17 -3.22 22.10 -3.97
N PHE A 18 -4.49 21.93 -3.61
CA PHE A 18 -5.58 22.64 -4.27
C PHE A 18 -5.56 24.16 -4.01
N MET A 19 -5.19 24.58 -2.80
CA MET A 19 -4.98 26.00 -2.50
C MET A 19 -3.81 26.59 -3.28
N HIS A 20 -2.76 25.82 -3.51
CA HIS A 20 -1.61 26.25 -4.31
C HIS A 20 -1.97 26.40 -5.81
N ILE A 21 -2.75 25.47 -6.35
CA ILE A 21 -3.17 25.48 -7.77
C ILE A 21 -4.33 26.44 -8.01
N ALA A 22 -5.35 26.45 -7.14
CA ALA A 22 -6.58 27.21 -7.29
C ALA A 22 -6.65 28.48 -6.43
N GLY A 23 -5.62 28.73 -5.61
CA GLY A 23 -5.57 29.83 -4.65
C GLY A 23 -5.36 31.19 -5.31
N THR A 24 -5.72 32.24 -4.56
CA THR A 24 -5.97 33.61 -4.98
C THR A 24 -4.77 34.41 -5.53
N GLY A 25 -3.60 33.81 -5.73
CA GLY A 25 -2.40 34.58 -6.08
C GLY A 25 -1.83 34.40 -7.49
N ARG A 26 -2.07 33.25 -8.16
CA ARG A 26 -1.51 32.97 -9.50
C ARG A 26 -2.45 32.05 -10.31
N LYS A 27 -3.57 32.59 -10.73
CA LYS A 27 -4.45 31.88 -11.66
C LYS A 27 -3.77 31.86 -13.04
N HIS A 28 -3.42 30.65 -13.51
CA HIS A 28 -3.01 30.49 -14.91
C HIS A 28 -4.27 30.50 -15.78
N PRO A 29 -4.48 31.48 -16.70
CA PRO A 29 -5.74 31.63 -17.43
C PRO A 29 -6.20 30.39 -18.18
N THR A 30 -5.25 29.60 -18.67
CA THR A 30 -5.51 28.34 -19.40
C THR A 30 -6.08 27.25 -18.45
N LEU A 31 -5.58 27.13 -17.23
CA LEU A 31 -6.07 26.18 -16.22
C LEU A 31 -7.47 26.56 -15.74
N GLU A 32 -7.74 27.84 -15.53
CA GLU A 32 -9.06 28.34 -15.11
C GLU A 32 -10.13 27.97 -16.14
N GLY A 33 -9.86 28.20 -17.44
CA GLY A 33 -10.79 27.85 -18.50
C GLY A 33 -11.03 26.33 -18.64
N VAL A 34 -10.05 25.48 -18.34
CA VAL A 34 -10.21 24.02 -18.33
C VAL A 34 -11.02 23.57 -17.13
N ILE A 35 -10.73 24.10 -15.94
CA ILE A 35 -11.46 23.78 -14.70
C ILE A 35 -12.93 24.18 -14.84
N ASP A 36 -13.24 25.39 -15.36
CA ASP A 36 -14.62 25.85 -15.55
C ASP A 36 -15.39 24.99 -16.54
N LYS A 37 -14.75 24.54 -17.62
CA LYS A 37 -15.34 23.59 -18.58
C LYS A 37 -15.63 22.24 -17.93
N LEU A 38 -14.69 21.68 -17.16
CA LEU A 38 -14.88 20.43 -16.43
C LEU A 38 -16.01 20.55 -15.41
N CYS A 39 -16.02 21.61 -14.60
CA CYS A 39 -17.10 21.86 -13.64
C CYS A 39 -18.46 21.99 -14.34
N SER A 40 -18.53 22.63 -15.50
CA SER A 40 -19.76 22.76 -16.28
C SER A 40 -20.24 21.40 -16.81
N LEU A 41 -19.33 20.56 -17.30
CA LEU A 41 -19.63 19.18 -17.72
C LEU A 41 -20.14 18.34 -16.55
N TYR A 42 -19.46 18.35 -15.41
CA TYR A 42 -19.88 17.58 -14.22
C TYR A 42 -21.25 18.00 -13.68
N ARG A 43 -21.64 19.28 -13.82
CA ARG A 43 -22.97 19.75 -13.39
C ARG A 43 -24.12 19.19 -14.23
N ILE A 44 -23.88 18.83 -15.48
CA ILE A 44 -24.91 18.27 -16.40
C ILE A 44 -24.84 16.73 -16.48
N CYS A 45 -23.76 16.10 -15.99
CA CYS A 45 -23.61 14.65 -15.97
C CYS A 45 -24.22 14.07 -14.70
N ASN A 46 -24.97 12.98 -14.84
CA ASN A 46 -25.32 12.14 -13.69
C ASN A 46 -24.12 11.25 -13.34
N ILE A 47 -23.25 11.77 -12.45
CA ILE A 47 -22.00 11.11 -12.06
C ILE A 47 -22.27 9.77 -11.38
N SER A 48 -23.33 9.67 -10.55
CA SER A 48 -23.73 8.40 -9.93
C SER A 48 -24.03 7.33 -10.99
N ALA A 49 -24.81 7.67 -12.02
CA ALA A 49 -25.12 6.73 -13.10
C ALA A 49 -23.90 6.37 -13.97
N LEU A 50 -22.90 7.24 -14.07
CA LEU A 50 -21.62 6.96 -14.73
C LEU A 50 -20.75 6.00 -13.90
N LEU A 51 -20.81 6.11 -12.58
CA LEU A 51 -20.05 5.28 -11.64
C LEU A 51 -20.72 3.93 -11.35
N GLU A 52 -22.03 3.80 -11.56
CA GLU A 52 -22.81 2.58 -11.32
C GLU A 52 -22.79 1.57 -12.48
N ARG A 53 -22.16 1.91 -13.61
CA ARG A 53 -22.38 1.21 -14.89
C ARG A 53 -21.82 -0.21 -15.00
N ASP A 54 -20.97 -0.67 -14.07
CA ASP A 54 -20.45 -2.03 -14.18
C ASP A 54 -20.09 -2.61 -12.80
N GLU A 55 -20.92 -3.53 -12.30
CA GLU A 55 -20.65 -4.28 -11.06
C GLU A 55 -19.39 -5.18 -11.14
N LYS A 56 -18.86 -5.40 -12.34
CA LYS A 56 -17.70 -6.25 -12.59
C LYS A 56 -16.37 -5.50 -12.73
N GLN A 57 -16.42 -4.19 -12.97
CA GLN A 57 -15.21 -3.37 -13.11
C GLN A 57 -15.32 -2.13 -12.22
N ASP A 58 -14.26 -1.87 -11.44
CA ASP A 58 -14.14 -0.65 -10.66
C ASP A 58 -14.02 0.56 -11.60
N THR A 59 -15.12 1.26 -11.80
CA THR A 59 -15.25 2.35 -12.77
C THR A 59 -14.23 3.48 -12.54
N ILE A 60 -13.83 3.74 -11.28
CA ILE A 60 -12.84 4.77 -10.94
C ILE A 60 -11.44 4.31 -11.41
N ILE A 61 -11.11 3.05 -11.20
CA ILE A 61 -9.83 2.48 -11.65
C ILE A 61 -9.80 2.47 -13.18
N HIS A 62 -10.86 2.00 -13.83
CA HIS A 62 -10.91 1.94 -15.29
C HIS A 62 -10.77 3.33 -15.92
N PHE A 63 -11.48 4.32 -15.39
CA PHE A 63 -11.32 5.71 -15.80
C PHE A 63 -9.88 6.22 -15.60
N TYR A 64 -9.28 5.91 -14.45
CA TYR A 64 -7.92 6.32 -14.14
C TYR A 64 -6.88 5.62 -15.05
N GLU A 65 -7.04 4.34 -15.31
CA GLU A 65 -6.16 3.58 -16.22
C GLU A 65 -6.29 4.02 -17.66
N GLU A 66 -7.50 4.27 -18.15
CA GLU A 66 -7.73 4.86 -19.47
C GLU A 66 -7.12 6.25 -19.55
N PHE A 67 -7.35 7.09 -18.53
CA PHE A 67 -6.75 8.42 -18.47
C PHE A 67 -5.23 8.35 -18.56
N LEU A 68 -4.56 7.50 -17.77
CA LEU A 68 -3.11 7.33 -17.84
C LEU A 68 -2.63 6.77 -19.19
N THR A 69 -3.41 5.89 -19.78
CA THR A 69 -3.10 5.30 -21.09
C THR A 69 -3.11 6.37 -22.18
N PHE A 70 -4.03 7.32 -22.12
CA PHE A 70 -4.11 8.44 -23.08
C PHE A 70 -3.18 9.60 -22.73
N TYR A 71 -2.99 9.90 -21.45
CA TYR A 71 -2.26 11.07 -20.99
C TYR A 71 -0.73 10.85 -21.05
N ASP A 72 -0.26 9.73 -20.51
CA ASP A 72 1.17 9.38 -20.52
C ASP A 72 1.41 7.86 -20.48
N PRO A 73 1.29 7.17 -21.63
CA PRO A 73 1.54 5.72 -21.70
C PRO A 73 2.99 5.33 -21.39
N ALA A 74 3.94 6.25 -21.57
CA ALA A 74 5.35 6.01 -21.22
C ALA A 74 5.54 6.02 -19.71
N LEU A 75 4.92 6.97 -19.00
CA LEU A 75 4.94 7.05 -17.54
C LEU A 75 4.30 5.81 -16.91
N ARG A 76 3.15 5.35 -17.41
CA ARG A 76 2.49 4.12 -16.94
C ARG A 76 3.43 2.91 -17.00
N LYS A 77 4.12 2.73 -18.15
CA LYS A 77 5.11 1.64 -18.31
C LYS A 77 6.34 1.82 -17.43
N SER A 78 6.84 3.05 -17.30
CA SER A 78 8.04 3.35 -16.52
C SER A 78 7.84 3.17 -15.01
N LEU A 79 6.62 3.28 -14.53
CA LEU A 79 6.28 3.13 -13.10
C LEU A 79 5.84 1.71 -12.74
N GLY A 80 5.70 0.81 -13.72
CA GLY A 80 5.31 -0.58 -13.47
C GLY A 80 3.93 -0.73 -12.82
N VAL A 81 3.04 0.24 -13.02
CA VAL A 81 1.71 0.26 -12.42
C VAL A 81 0.76 -0.60 -13.23
N PHE A 82 0.41 -1.75 -12.68
CA PHE A 82 -0.54 -2.69 -13.28
C PHE A 82 -1.70 -2.95 -12.33
N TYR A 83 -2.91 -2.99 -12.91
CA TYR A 83 -4.10 -3.39 -12.16
C TYR A 83 -3.94 -4.82 -11.62
N THR A 84 -4.29 -5.01 -10.36
CA THR A 84 -4.27 -6.35 -9.74
C THR A 84 -5.65 -6.98 -9.89
N PRO A 85 -5.78 -8.15 -10.55
CA PRO A 85 -7.04 -8.86 -10.65
C PRO A 85 -7.66 -9.11 -9.27
N VAL A 86 -8.94 -8.78 -9.13
CA VAL A 86 -9.67 -8.85 -7.85
C VAL A 86 -9.57 -10.26 -7.24
N GLN A 87 -9.59 -11.30 -8.05
CA GLN A 87 -9.48 -12.68 -7.59
C GLN A 87 -8.15 -12.95 -6.85
N ALA A 88 -7.04 -12.41 -7.36
CA ALA A 88 -5.73 -12.55 -6.71
C ALA A 88 -5.69 -11.80 -5.38
N VAL A 89 -6.28 -10.60 -5.34
CA VAL A 89 -6.41 -9.79 -4.11
C VAL A 89 -7.23 -10.54 -3.06
N GLN A 90 -8.41 -11.03 -3.43
CA GLN A 90 -9.32 -11.77 -2.53
C GLN A 90 -8.70 -13.08 -2.02
N TYR A 91 -7.97 -13.79 -2.87
CA TYR A 91 -7.24 -14.99 -2.46
C TYR A 91 -6.21 -14.68 -1.37
N LEU A 92 -5.35 -13.67 -1.60
CA LEU A 92 -4.34 -13.26 -0.61
C LEU A 92 -4.96 -12.80 0.69
N ILE A 93 -6.04 -12.00 0.65
CA ILE A 93 -6.74 -11.53 1.85
C ILE A 93 -7.28 -12.70 2.65
N SER A 94 -7.97 -13.63 2.01
CA SER A 94 -8.55 -14.80 2.70
C SER A 94 -7.48 -15.73 3.28
N ALA A 95 -6.37 -15.91 2.56
CA ALA A 95 -5.24 -16.73 3.02
C ALA A 95 -4.55 -16.08 4.24
N VAL A 96 -4.31 -14.76 4.21
CA VAL A 96 -3.73 -14.01 5.33
C VAL A 96 -4.64 -14.08 6.55
N ASP A 97 -5.94 -13.88 6.36
CA ASP A 97 -6.92 -13.96 7.45
C ASP A 97 -6.90 -15.32 8.14
N LYS A 98 -6.92 -16.39 7.34
CA LYS A 98 -6.82 -17.77 7.84
C LYS A 98 -5.51 -18.01 8.61
N ILE A 99 -4.38 -17.54 8.11
CA ILE A 99 -3.07 -17.63 8.78
C ILE A 99 -3.09 -16.90 10.14
N LEU A 100 -3.66 -15.70 10.20
CA LEU A 100 -3.78 -14.96 11.46
C LEU A 100 -4.58 -15.75 12.51
N VAL A 101 -5.65 -16.40 12.10
CA VAL A 101 -6.49 -17.21 12.99
C VAL A 101 -5.81 -18.52 13.40
N GLU A 102 -5.28 -19.29 12.43
CA GLU A 102 -4.80 -20.65 12.65
C GLU A 102 -3.35 -20.70 13.17
N ASP A 103 -2.44 -19.88 12.62
CA ASP A 103 -1.02 -19.93 12.98
C ASP A 103 -0.66 -18.96 14.12
N PHE A 104 -1.32 -17.78 14.18
CA PHE A 104 -1.06 -16.79 15.22
C PHE A 104 -2.08 -16.81 16.36
N ASN A 105 -3.14 -17.63 16.29
CA ASN A 105 -4.24 -17.67 17.26
C ASN A 105 -4.84 -16.28 17.53
N ILE A 106 -4.98 -15.45 16.49
CA ILE A 106 -5.59 -14.14 16.57
C ILE A 106 -7.08 -14.27 16.28
N GLU A 107 -7.89 -14.20 17.32
CA GLU A 107 -9.35 -14.24 17.16
C GLU A 107 -9.82 -13.07 16.29
N GLY A 108 -10.67 -13.38 15.30
CA GLY A 108 -11.17 -12.39 14.35
C GLY A 108 -10.18 -12.02 13.24
N GLY A 109 -8.99 -12.66 13.16
CA GLY A 109 -8.06 -12.50 12.06
C GLY A 109 -7.80 -11.03 11.66
N LEU A 110 -8.07 -10.68 10.40
CA LEU A 110 -7.96 -9.31 9.90
C LEU A 110 -8.95 -8.33 10.56
N SER A 111 -10.05 -8.80 11.14
CA SER A 111 -10.99 -7.94 11.88
C SER A 111 -10.56 -7.64 13.31
N ASN A 112 -9.50 -8.28 13.83
CA ASN A 112 -9.04 -8.07 15.19
C ASN A 112 -8.64 -6.61 15.44
N ASN A 113 -9.23 -5.97 16.45
CA ASN A 113 -8.98 -4.58 16.85
C ASN A 113 -8.35 -4.46 18.25
N GLU A 114 -7.81 -5.56 18.75
CA GLU A 114 -7.10 -5.58 20.03
C GLU A 114 -5.90 -4.64 20.00
N GLN A 115 -5.70 -3.91 21.11
CA GLN A 115 -4.52 -3.08 21.30
C GLN A 115 -3.52 -3.82 22.18
N ILE A 116 -2.27 -3.82 21.77
CA ILE A 116 -1.16 -4.38 22.53
C ILE A 116 -0.18 -3.30 22.95
N THR A 117 0.50 -3.52 24.04
CA THR A 117 1.52 -2.61 24.55
C THR A 117 2.90 -3.09 24.10
N THR A 118 3.67 -2.24 23.45
CA THR A 118 5.03 -2.56 22.97
C THR A 118 6.01 -1.44 23.28
N LYS A 119 7.30 -1.79 23.30
CA LYS A 119 8.38 -0.80 23.42
C LYS A 119 8.91 -0.43 22.05
N VAL A 120 9.02 0.86 21.82
CA VAL A 120 9.57 1.40 20.58
C VAL A 120 10.74 2.33 20.85
N PRO A 121 11.74 2.40 19.95
CA PRO A 121 12.84 3.34 20.07
C PRO A 121 12.34 4.78 20.05
N CYS A 122 12.91 5.62 20.90
CA CYS A 122 12.64 7.06 20.92
C CYS A 122 13.93 7.85 21.20
N ALA A 123 13.86 9.18 21.06
CA ALA A 123 14.94 10.03 21.54
C ALA A 123 15.18 9.81 23.04
N PRO A 124 16.42 9.80 23.52
CA PRO A 124 16.70 9.61 24.93
C PRO A 124 15.98 10.63 25.81
N TYR A 125 15.28 10.16 26.84
CA TYR A 125 14.59 10.98 27.81
C TYR A 125 14.88 10.52 29.24
N LYS A 126 14.80 11.44 30.20
CA LYS A 126 15.00 11.13 31.62
C LYS A 126 13.78 10.43 32.22
N VAL A 127 13.95 9.23 32.73
CA VAL A 127 12.94 8.50 33.51
C VAL A 127 13.05 8.86 34.99
N THR A 128 14.30 8.98 35.51
CA THR A 128 14.61 9.43 36.88
C THR A 128 15.80 10.39 36.85
N ARG A 129 16.22 10.94 38.01
CA ARG A 129 17.41 11.82 38.10
C ARG A 129 18.68 11.20 37.48
N THR A 130 18.80 9.87 37.53
CA THR A 130 20.00 9.11 37.09
C THR A 130 19.76 8.14 35.94
N LYS A 131 18.50 7.88 35.59
CA LYS A 131 18.15 6.88 34.57
C LYS A 131 17.57 7.54 33.30
N TRP A 132 18.19 7.25 32.18
CA TRP A 132 17.71 7.61 30.86
C TRP A 132 17.09 6.39 30.20
N SER A 133 16.11 6.61 29.33
CA SER A 133 15.57 5.61 28.43
C SER A 133 15.59 6.11 27.00
N SER A 134 15.91 5.24 26.05
CA SER A 134 15.77 5.44 24.62
C SER A 134 14.60 4.62 24.05
N GLU A 135 13.77 4.05 24.92
CA GLU A 135 12.57 3.30 24.56
C GLU A 135 11.37 3.89 25.27
N MET A 136 10.27 4.01 24.55
CA MET A 136 8.98 4.38 25.13
C MET A 136 7.97 3.24 24.93
N THR A 137 7.06 3.11 25.86
CA THR A 137 5.96 2.16 25.77
C THR A 137 4.77 2.83 25.10
N ILE A 138 4.27 2.22 24.04
CA ILE A 138 3.10 2.71 23.30
C ILE A 138 2.05 1.61 23.16
N SER A 139 0.79 2.01 23.02
CA SER A 139 -0.30 1.14 22.61
C SER A 139 -0.38 1.14 21.09
N VAL A 140 -0.48 -0.04 20.51
CA VAL A 140 -0.54 -0.22 19.05
C VAL A 140 -1.54 -1.32 18.70
N PRO A 141 -2.15 -1.29 17.51
CA PRO A 141 -2.99 -2.39 17.05
C PRO A 141 -2.21 -3.70 16.98
N ARG A 142 -2.79 -4.78 17.48
CA ARG A 142 -2.21 -6.12 17.33
C ARG A 142 -2.06 -6.55 15.87
N VAL A 143 -3.04 -6.16 15.04
CA VAL A 143 -3.04 -6.43 13.59
C VAL A 143 -3.05 -5.10 12.84
N ALA A 144 -1.86 -4.49 12.64
CA ALA A 144 -1.66 -3.41 11.69
C ALA A 144 -1.37 -3.99 10.31
N ILE A 145 -2.02 -3.44 9.28
CA ILE A 145 -1.98 -3.91 7.89
C ILE A 145 -1.36 -2.81 7.03
N LEU A 146 -0.27 -3.12 6.33
CA LEU A 146 0.40 -2.20 5.41
C LEU A 146 0.31 -2.71 3.98
N ASP A 147 -0.17 -1.86 3.09
CA ASP A 147 0.09 -1.97 1.65
C ASP A 147 1.21 -0.99 1.28
N PRO A 148 2.42 -1.47 0.98
CA PRO A 148 3.59 -0.61 0.77
C PRO A 148 3.63 0.05 -0.63
N ALA A 149 2.69 -0.29 -1.52
CA ALA A 149 2.53 0.28 -2.86
C ALA A 149 1.04 0.25 -3.24
N CYS A 150 0.22 1.00 -2.48
CA CYS A 150 -1.22 0.79 -2.45
C CYS A 150 -1.93 1.20 -3.75
N GLY A 151 -1.27 1.92 -4.65
CA GLY A 151 -1.87 2.37 -5.89
C GLY A 151 -3.17 3.13 -5.62
N THR A 152 -4.23 2.72 -6.29
CA THR A 152 -5.57 3.28 -6.10
C THR A 152 -6.34 2.69 -4.90
N GLY A 153 -5.68 1.96 -4.00
CA GLY A 153 -6.28 1.42 -2.77
C GLY A 153 -7.07 0.13 -2.95
N SER A 154 -6.74 -0.69 -3.95
CA SER A 154 -7.49 -1.91 -4.26
C SER A 154 -7.47 -2.94 -3.13
N PHE A 155 -6.30 -3.21 -2.52
CA PHE A 155 -6.21 -4.10 -1.37
C PHE A 155 -7.00 -3.55 -0.17
N GLY A 156 -6.86 -2.26 0.14
CA GLY A 156 -7.61 -1.63 1.23
C GLY A 156 -9.12 -1.77 1.07
N SER A 157 -9.65 -1.51 -0.13
CA SER A 157 -11.06 -1.66 -0.44
C SER A 157 -11.54 -3.10 -0.30
N GLU A 158 -10.80 -4.07 -0.83
CA GLU A 158 -11.19 -5.49 -0.75
C GLU A 158 -11.06 -6.04 0.68
N ILE A 159 -10.11 -5.56 1.51
CA ILE A 159 -10.02 -5.90 2.95
C ILE A 159 -11.27 -5.43 3.69
N ILE A 160 -11.75 -4.20 3.42
CA ILE A 160 -12.97 -3.65 4.02
C ILE A 160 -14.18 -4.53 3.66
N LYS A 161 -14.36 -4.86 2.38
CA LYS A 161 -15.43 -5.74 1.90
C LYS A 161 -15.34 -7.14 2.52
N TYR A 162 -14.14 -7.72 2.56
CA TYR A 162 -13.90 -9.04 3.14
C TYR A 162 -14.28 -9.08 4.63
N ILE A 163 -13.82 -8.12 5.42
CA ILE A 163 -14.14 -8.02 6.84
C ILE A 163 -15.64 -7.86 7.04
N LYS A 164 -16.32 -6.98 6.27
CA LYS A 164 -17.76 -6.81 6.33
C LYS A 164 -18.50 -8.13 6.09
N ASN A 165 -18.15 -8.82 5.03
CA ASN A 165 -18.85 -10.03 4.59
C ASN A 165 -18.58 -11.23 5.52
N THR A 166 -17.34 -11.34 6.04
CA THR A 166 -16.93 -12.48 6.86
C THR A 166 -17.32 -12.33 8.32
N TYR A 167 -17.11 -11.15 8.90
CA TYR A 167 -17.23 -10.95 10.34
C TYR A 167 -18.47 -10.16 10.77
N PHE A 168 -19.05 -9.37 9.88
CA PHE A 168 -20.17 -8.47 10.16
C PHE A 168 -21.41 -8.77 9.29
N SER A 169 -21.62 -10.02 8.94
CA SER A 169 -22.83 -10.48 8.24
C SER A 169 -23.97 -10.80 9.22
N GLY A 170 -25.21 -10.79 8.74
CA GLY A 170 -26.40 -11.12 9.53
C GLY A 170 -26.58 -10.20 10.74
N ALA A 171 -26.83 -10.79 11.91
CA ALA A 171 -27.07 -10.05 13.16
C ALA A 171 -25.88 -9.15 13.59
N ARG A 172 -24.66 -9.49 13.18
CA ARG A 172 -23.46 -8.70 13.51
C ARG A 172 -23.33 -7.43 12.69
N SER A 173 -24.12 -7.25 11.63
CA SER A 173 -24.07 -6.06 10.78
C SER A 173 -24.34 -4.75 11.55
N ALA A 174 -25.15 -4.81 12.62
CA ALA A 174 -25.44 -3.67 13.47
C ALA A 174 -24.20 -3.11 14.21
N PHE A 175 -23.15 -3.90 14.39
CA PHE A 175 -21.91 -3.48 15.06
C PHE A 175 -20.85 -2.97 14.09
N TYR A 176 -21.07 -3.10 12.78
CA TYR A 176 -20.04 -2.79 11.78
C TYR A 176 -19.71 -1.30 11.70
N GLU A 177 -20.73 -0.44 11.75
CA GLU A 177 -20.51 1.01 11.73
C GLU A 177 -19.64 1.46 12.90
N ASN A 178 -19.97 1.00 14.12
CA ASN A 178 -19.15 1.29 15.29
C ASN A 178 -17.73 0.75 15.15
N TYR A 179 -17.57 -0.46 14.60
CA TYR A 179 -16.25 -1.06 14.35
C TYR A 179 -15.41 -0.24 13.39
N ILE A 180 -15.99 0.30 12.31
CA ILE A 180 -15.28 1.15 11.34
C ILE A 180 -14.94 2.51 11.94
N GLN A 181 -15.86 3.13 12.69
CA GLN A 181 -15.76 4.52 13.16
C GLN A 181 -15.05 4.68 14.51
N GLN A 182 -14.79 3.63 15.25
CA GLN A 182 -14.06 3.75 16.52
C GLN A 182 -12.58 4.09 16.30
N GLU A 183 -11.97 4.79 17.25
CA GLU A 183 -10.57 5.22 17.21
C GLU A 183 -9.59 4.08 16.94
N ASN A 184 -9.85 2.89 17.50
CA ASN A 184 -9.06 1.67 17.29
C ASN A 184 -9.67 0.75 16.23
N GLY A 185 -10.52 1.26 15.36
CA GLY A 185 -11.17 0.51 14.29
C GLY A 185 -10.25 0.19 13.12
N LEU A 186 -10.84 -0.36 12.06
CA LEU A 186 -10.08 -0.81 10.90
C LEU A 186 -9.26 0.32 10.26
N LEU A 187 -9.83 1.52 10.11
CA LEU A 187 -9.19 2.63 9.41
C LEU A 187 -7.91 3.12 10.09
N SER A 188 -7.84 3.03 11.44
CA SER A 188 -6.65 3.44 12.19
C SER A 188 -5.44 2.52 12.00
N ARG A 189 -5.64 1.31 11.50
CA ARG A 189 -4.63 0.25 11.35
C ARG A 189 -4.48 -0.31 9.93
N LEU A 190 -5.22 0.26 8.97
CA LEU A 190 -5.09 0.00 7.54
C LEU A 190 -4.25 1.14 6.93
N ILE A 191 -3.03 0.82 6.55
CA ILE A 191 -2.02 1.79 6.12
C ILE A 191 -1.66 1.53 4.66
N GLY A 192 -1.58 2.60 3.87
CA GLY A 192 -1.08 2.53 2.50
C GLY A 192 0.05 3.54 2.26
N PHE A 193 1.07 3.12 1.52
CA PHE A 193 2.11 4.01 1.01
C PHE A 193 1.98 4.13 -0.51
N GLU A 194 2.07 5.35 -1.02
CA GLU A 194 2.00 5.62 -2.45
C GLU A 194 2.98 6.72 -2.83
N ILE A 195 3.66 6.54 -3.94
CA ILE A 195 4.63 7.52 -4.46
C ILE A 195 4.01 8.47 -5.49
N MET A 196 2.98 8.01 -6.19
CA MET A 196 2.32 8.79 -7.24
C MET A 196 1.21 9.65 -6.66
N MET A 197 1.30 10.96 -6.85
CA MET A 197 0.29 11.91 -6.40
C MET A 197 -1.12 11.57 -6.92
N THR A 198 -1.23 11.12 -8.16
CA THR A 198 -2.52 10.78 -8.77
C THR A 198 -3.20 9.58 -8.11
N SER A 199 -2.47 8.49 -7.87
CA SER A 199 -2.96 7.33 -7.14
C SER A 199 -3.26 7.66 -5.68
N TYR A 200 -2.41 8.46 -5.04
CA TYR A 200 -2.60 8.96 -3.68
C TYR A 200 -3.91 9.74 -3.51
N VAL A 201 -4.31 10.53 -4.50
CA VAL A 201 -5.60 11.25 -4.47
C VAL A 201 -6.79 10.29 -4.63
N VAL A 202 -6.65 9.29 -5.50
CA VAL A 202 -7.74 8.35 -5.82
C VAL A 202 -7.97 7.33 -4.71
N ALA A 203 -6.92 6.85 -4.04
CA ALA A 203 -7.02 5.78 -3.05
C ALA A 203 -7.96 6.10 -1.86
N PRO A 204 -7.85 7.26 -1.19
CA PRO A 204 -8.78 7.62 -0.12
C PRO A 204 -10.24 7.72 -0.61
N LEU A 205 -10.47 8.27 -1.79
CA LEU A 205 -11.81 8.39 -2.37
C LEU A 205 -12.43 7.00 -2.61
N LYS A 206 -11.66 6.07 -3.16
CA LYS A 206 -12.11 4.70 -3.37
C LYS A 206 -12.41 3.98 -2.05
N ILE A 207 -11.52 4.10 -1.06
CA ILE A 207 -11.70 3.49 0.26
C ILE A 207 -12.96 4.05 0.92
N ARG A 208 -13.18 5.38 0.88
CA ARG A 208 -14.37 6.02 1.42
C ARG A 208 -15.63 5.53 0.74
N ARG A 209 -15.65 5.50 -0.59
CA ARG A 209 -16.77 4.94 -1.35
C ARG A 209 -17.06 3.49 -0.93
N THR A 210 -16.03 2.66 -0.75
CA THR A 210 -16.21 1.28 -0.29
C THR A 210 -16.82 1.22 1.11
N ILE A 211 -16.47 2.15 2.01
CA ILE A 211 -17.07 2.27 3.33
C ILE A 211 -18.55 2.62 3.19
N ASP A 212 -18.89 3.63 2.39
CA ASP A 212 -20.28 4.06 2.14
C ASP A 212 -21.12 2.90 1.57
N GLU A 213 -20.58 2.18 0.57
CA GLU A 213 -21.23 1.01 -0.02
C GLU A 213 -21.43 -0.13 1.00
N THR A 214 -20.46 -0.38 1.88
CA THR A 214 -20.56 -1.45 2.89
C THR A 214 -21.43 -1.08 4.08
N LEU A 215 -21.58 0.20 4.39
CA LEU A 215 -22.52 0.72 5.40
C LEU A 215 -23.94 0.85 4.84
N GLY A 216 -24.10 1.17 3.56
CA GLY A 216 -25.37 1.52 2.92
C GLY A 216 -25.80 2.97 3.16
N HIS A 217 -24.98 3.77 3.78
CA HIS A 217 -25.19 5.20 4.05
C HIS A 217 -23.84 5.89 4.32
N LEU A 218 -23.84 7.23 4.28
CA LEU A 218 -22.65 8.01 4.65
C LEU A 218 -22.34 7.83 6.16
N PRO A 219 -21.07 7.65 6.55
CA PRO A 219 -20.70 7.49 7.94
C PRO A 219 -20.99 8.77 8.73
N THR A 220 -21.41 8.60 10.00
CA THR A 220 -21.72 9.73 10.90
C THR A 220 -20.47 10.48 11.36
N VAL A 221 -19.31 9.78 11.38
CA VAL A 221 -18.00 10.36 11.73
C VAL A 221 -17.03 10.08 10.59
N GLN A 222 -16.39 11.11 10.09
CA GLN A 222 -15.33 10.96 9.11
C GLN A 222 -14.00 10.73 9.83
N LEU A 223 -13.46 9.52 9.68
CA LEU A 223 -12.14 9.18 10.19
C LEU A 223 -11.08 9.35 9.09
N PRO A 224 -9.86 9.75 9.45
CA PRO A 224 -8.77 9.84 8.49
C PRO A 224 -8.44 8.46 7.91
N ILE A 225 -8.19 8.42 6.62
CA ILE A 225 -7.70 7.25 5.90
C ILE A 225 -6.17 7.35 5.86
N ASN A 226 -5.48 6.34 6.40
CA ASN A 226 -4.02 6.34 6.53
C ASN A 226 -3.32 5.95 5.22
N ILE A 227 -3.54 6.72 4.17
CA ILE A 227 -2.77 6.65 2.93
C ILE A 227 -1.76 7.80 2.93
N PHE A 228 -0.49 7.49 2.75
CA PHE A 228 0.60 8.45 2.85
C PHE A 228 1.34 8.58 1.52
N LEU A 229 1.55 9.83 1.08
CA LEU A 229 2.39 10.13 -0.08
C LEU A 229 3.86 10.01 0.33
N THR A 230 4.48 8.90 -0.02
CA THR A 230 5.87 8.61 0.37
C THR A 230 6.54 7.63 -0.59
N ASN A 231 7.86 7.72 -0.71
CA ASN A 231 8.64 6.63 -1.26
C ASN A 231 8.88 5.58 -0.18
N THR A 232 8.27 4.41 -0.31
CA THR A 232 8.41 3.27 0.62
C THR A 232 9.87 2.88 0.84
N LEU A 233 10.66 2.90 -0.22
CA LEU A 233 12.07 2.49 -0.21
C LEU A 233 13.03 3.59 0.27
N ALA A 234 12.57 4.82 0.46
CA ALA A 234 13.38 5.87 1.05
C ALA A 234 13.63 5.59 2.55
N PRO A 235 14.84 5.89 3.05
CA PRO A 235 15.11 5.81 4.48
C PRO A 235 14.20 6.77 5.26
N PRO A 236 13.84 6.44 6.51
CA PRO A 236 13.07 7.34 7.36
C PRO A 236 13.77 8.67 7.57
N MET A 237 13.03 9.76 7.50
CA MET A 237 13.54 11.13 7.67
C MET A 237 14.00 11.38 9.10
N SER A 238 15.14 12.05 9.26
CA SER A 238 15.62 12.46 10.58
C SER A 238 14.82 13.66 11.12
N ASN A 239 14.77 13.84 12.45
CA ASN A 239 14.12 14.99 13.08
C ASN A 239 14.77 16.34 12.68
N LEU A 240 16.05 16.34 12.33
CA LEU A 240 16.77 17.54 11.87
C LEU A 240 16.30 17.94 10.46
N GLU A 241 16.23 16.99 9.55
CA GLU A 241 15.73 17.21 8.19
C GLU A 241 14.28 17.73 8.19
N ARG A 242 13.44 17.20 9.10
CA ARG A 242 12.08 17.71 9.31
C ARG A 242 12.06 19.18 9.70
N GLY A 243 12.90 19.59 10.67
CA GLY A 243 12.96 20.97 11.16
C GLY A 243 13.38 21.98 10.09
N GLU A 244 14.32 21.60 9.22
CA GLU A 244 14.82 22.45 8.14
C GLU A 244 13.80 22.63 7.01
N GLN A 245 13.02 21.62 6.69
CA GLN A 245 12.03 21.63 5.58
C GLN A 245 10.72 22.34 5.96
N LEU A 246 10.29 22.27 7.20
CA LEU A 246 9.05 22.90 7.67
C LEU A 246 9.05 24.44 7.59
N THR A 247 10.20 25.07 7.37
CA THR A 247 10.33 26.53 7.40
C THR A 247 10.13 27.24 6.06
N LEU A 248 9.98 26.52 4.95
CA LEU A 248 10.11 27.14 3.62
C LEU A 248 8.80 27.50 2.90
N PHE A 249 7.75 26.67 2.95
CA PHE A 249 6.44 26.94 2.33
C PHE A 249 5.35 25.99 2.87
N ASP A 250 4.11 26.42 2.98
CA ASP A 250 2.99 25.62 3.51
C ASP A 250 2.81 24.27 2.78
N PHE A 251 2.96 24.25 1.46
CA PHE A 251 2.82 23.01 0.67
C PHE A 251 4.00 22.04 0.88
N SER A 252 5.24 22.53 0.98
CA SER A 252 6.39 21.68 1.28
C SER A 252 6.35 21.14 2.71
N ALA A 253 5.80 21.91 3.64
CA ALA A 253 5.56 21.47 5.01
C ALA A 253 4.55 20.32 5.06
N ALA A 254 3.47 20.40 4.29
CA ALA A 254 2.46 19.33 4.21
C ALA A 254 3.04 18.02 3.63
N ILE A 255 3.87 18.09 2.58
CA ILE A 255 4.57 16.91 2.02
C ILE A 255 5.52 16.30 3.07
N THR A 256 6.25 17.14 3.79
CA THR A 256 7.20 16.71 4.82
C THR A 256 6.49 16.03 5.99
N GLU A 257 5.35 16.59 6.43
CA GLU A 257 4.53 16.00 7.48
C GLU A 257 3.94 14.66 7.07
N GLU A 258 3.48 14.55 5.82
CA GLU A 258 2.96 13.30 5.24
C GLU A 258 4.04 12.20 5.25
N ALA A 259 5.23 12.53 4.75
CA ALA A 259 6.37 11.61 4.75
C ALA A 259 6.78 11.22 6.18
N TYR A 260 6.78 12.16 7.12
CA TYR A 260 7.10 11.88 8.53
C TYR A 260 6.06 10.94 9.19
N ASN A 261 4.78 11.11 8.89
CA ASN A 261 3.73 10.21 9.37
C ASN A 261 3.92 8.80 8.83
N ALA A 262 4.27 8.65 7.54
CA ALA A 262 4.65 7.37 6.94
C ALA A 262 5.85 6.75 7.66
N ASP A 263 6.89 7.55 7.95
CA ASP A 263 8.11 7.10 8.62
C ASP A 263 7.87 6.62 10.05
N THR A 264 6.83 7.13 10.73
CA THR A 264 6.40 6.61 12.02
C THR A 264 5.99 5.13 11.92
N TRP A 265 5.31 4.75 10.85
CA TRP A 265 4.97 3.36 10.58
C TRP A 265 6.19 2.53 10.16
N LYS A 266 7.05 3.04 9.27
CA LYS A 266 8.27 2.34 8.83
C LYS A 266 9.23 2.04 9.98
N ALA A 267 9.46 3.02 10.87
CA ALA A 267 10.52 2.95 11.86
C ALA A 267 10.06 2.53 13.26
N ARG A 268 8.84 2.84 13.68
CA ARG A 268 8.45 2.81 15.09
C ARG A 268 7.27 1.90 15.41
N ARG A 269 6.31 1.71 14.52
CA ARG A 269 5.11 0.91 14.80
C ARG A 269 5.26 -0.50 14.25
N PRO A 270 4.91 -1.54 15.01
CA PRO A 270 4.92 -2.92 14.53
C PRO A 270 3.79 -3.09 13.49
N ILE A 271 4.15 -3.68 12.35
CA ILE A 271 3.22 -4.04 11.28
C ILE A 271 3.12 -5.56 11.27
N LYS A 272 1.92 -6.10 11.46
CA LYS A 272 1.67 -7.54 11.52
C LYS A 272 1.46 -8.16 10.15
N VAL A 273 0.83 -7.42 9.25
CA VAL A 273 0.51 -7.87 7.88
C VAL A 273 1.07 -6.87 6.89
N ILE A 274 1.84 -7.34 5.93
CA ILE A 274 2.24 -6.58 4.74
C ILE A 274 1.63 -7.29 3.54
N ILE A 275 0.75 -6.59 2.81
CA ILE A 275 0.01 -7.15 1.68
C ILE A 275 -0.04 -6.13 0.54
N GLY A 276 0.19 -6.56 -0.70
CA GLY A 276 0.15 -5.65 -1.83
C GLY A 276 0.65 -6.25 -3.15
N ASN A 277 0.73 -5.40 -4.16
CA ASN A 277 1.32 -5.69 -5.46
C ASN A 277 2.39 -4.63 -5.77
N PRO A 278 3.64 -4.81 -5.31
CA PRO A 278 4.70 -3.85 -5.56
C PRO A 278 5.03 -3.71 -7.06
N PRO A 279 5.53 -2.54 -7.50
CA PRO A 279 5.84 -2.30 -8.90
C PRO A 279 6.97 -3.21 -9.41
N TYR A 280 6.92 -3.56 -10.71
CA TYR A 280 7.96 -4.32 -11.42
C TYR A 280 8.74 -3.37 -12.33
N LEU A 281 9.92 -2.96 -11.89
CA LEU A 281 10.79 -2.03 -12.63
C LEU A 281 12.23 -2.51 -12.61
N ALA A 282 12.63 -3.26 -13.63
CA ALA A 282 13.93 -3.89 -13.73
C ALA A 282 15.12 -2.90 -13.70
N ALA A 283 14.91 -1.64 -14.11
CA ALA A 283 15.92 -0.58 -14.12
C ALA A 283 15.68 0.45 -13.01
N SER A 284 15.29 0.00 -11.82
CA SER A 284 15.01 0.89 -10.70
C SER A 284 16.22 1.71 -10.26
N THR A 285 15.99 3.00 -10.06
CA THR A 285 16.96 3.94 -9.49
C THR A 285 16.83 4.11 -7.98
N ASN A 286 15.87 3.45 -7.32
CA ASN A 286 15.70 3.52 -5.88
C ASN A 286 16.90 2.93 -5.14
N PRO A 287 17.60 3.69 -4.30
CA PRO A 287 18.79 3.22 -3.58
C PRO A 287 18.40 2.43 -2.33
N TYR A 288 17.96 1.19 -2.48
CA TYR A 288 17.65 0.33 -1.34
C TYR A 288 18.69 -0.77 -1.16
N ASP A 289 19.08 -1.07 0.08
CA ASP A 289 20.08 -2.09 0.39
C ASP A 289 19.51 -3.50 0.23
N ILE A 290 20.01 -4.18 -0.80
CA ILE A 290 19.70 -5.57 -1.13
C ILE A 290 20.94 -6.49 -0.97
N SER A 291 21.97 -6.06 -0.23
CA SER A 291 23.21 -6.83 -0.05
C SER A 291 22.94 -8.24 0.45
N ALA A 292 21.99 -8.43 1.36
CA ALA A 292 21.58 -9.74 1.84
C ALA A 292 21.06 -10.70 0.75
N TYR A 293 20.61 -10.19 -0.38
CA TYR A 293 20.17 -10.98 -1.53
C TYR A 293 21.31 -11.30 -2.51
N LYS A 294 22.51 -10.75 -2.28
CA LYS A 294 23.74 -11.03 -3.03
C LYS A 294 24.66 -12.02 -2.34
N THR A 295 24.25 -12.56 -1.22
CA THR A 295 24.97 -13.60 -0.48
C THR A 295 24.47 -14.99 -0.85
N GLU A 296 25.32 -15.99 -0.70
CA GLU A 296 24.95 -17.40 -0.82
C GLU A 296 23.91 -17.80 0.23
N THR A 297 23.46 -19.04 0.18
CA THR A 297 22.46 -19.57 1.13
C THR A 297 22.93 -19.53 2.59
N ASP A 298 24.24 -19.39 2.84
CA ASP A 298 24.83 -19.18 4.17
C ASP A 298 24.56 -17.75 4.72
N GLY A 299 24.16 -16.80 3.86
CA GLY A 299 23.88 -15.42 4.21
C GLY A 299 25.11 -14.56 4.46
N VAL A 300 26.31 -15.07 4.19
CA VAL A 300 27.61 -14.42 4.46
C VAL A 300 28.44 -14.28 3.20
N THR A 301 28.56 -15.34 2.42
CA THR A 301 29.43 -15.41 1.24
C THR A 301 28.80 -14.63 0.09
N ASP A 302 29.44 -13.51 -0.33
CA ASP A 302 29.03 -12.76 -1.53
C ASP A 302 29.35 -13.59 -2.78
N PHE A 303 28.35 -13.87 -3.60
CA PHE A 303 28.52 -14.61 -4.86
C PHE A 303 28.80 -13.71 -6.07
N GLY A 304 29.06 -12.41 -5.85
CA GLY A 304 29.48 -11.48 -6.88
C GLY A 304 28.42 -11.21 -7.97
N GLU A 305 27.13 -11.32 -7.67
CA GLU A 305 26.10 -11.09 -8.66
C GLU A 305 26.06 -9.63 -9.11
N ARG A 306 26.20 -9.43 -10.41
CA ARG A 306 26.26 -8.10 -11.06
C ARG A 306 25.06 -7.85 -11.97
N LYS A 307 24.17 -8.80 -12.16
CA LYS A 307 23.02 -8.64 -13.07
C LYS A 307 22.00 -7.66 -12.50
N HIS A 308 21.43 -6.87 -13.38
CA HIS A 308 20.47 -5.82 -13.05
C HIS A 308 19.14 -6.35 -12.46
N TRP A 309 18.83 -7.63 -12.66
CA TRP A 309 17.58 -8.26 -12.22
C TRP A 309 17.31 -8.12 -10.71
N LEU A 310 18.37 -8.19 -9.86
CA LEU A 310 18.24 -7.95 -8.42
C LEU A 310 17.91 -6.48 -8.06
N ASN A 311 18.08 -5.54 -8.98
CA ASN A 311 17.75 -4.14 -8.77
C ASN A 311 16.30 -3.81 -9.14
N ASP A 312 15.49 -4.78 -9.53
CA ASP A 312 14.07 -4.59 -9.77
C ASP A 312 13.38 -4.13 -8.48
N ASP A 313 12.41 -3.22 -8.61
CA ASP A 313 11.74 -2.64 -7.45
C ASP A 313 11.03 -3.70 -6.59
N TYR A 314 10.36 -4.70 -7.21
CA TYR A 314 9.71 -5.74 -6.40
C TYR A 314 10.67 -6.45 -5.46
N VAL A 315 11.94 -6.67 -5.87
CA VAL A 315 12.98 -7.29 -5.03
C VAL A 315 13.29 -6.42 -3.81
N LYS A 316 13.36 -5.10 -4.00
CA LYS A 316 13.58 -4.13 -2.93
C LYS A 316 12.39 -4.06 -1.98
N PHE A 317 11.15 -4.17 -2.51
CA PHE A 317 9.94 -4.25 -1.69
C PHE A 317 9.88 -5.54 -0.87
N PHE A 318 10.30 -6.68 -1.41
CA PHE A 318 10.49 -7.90 -0.63
C PHE A 318 11.49 -7.66 0.52
N ARG A 319 12.64 -7.05 0.21
CA ARG A 319 13.66 -6.78 1.24
C ARG A 319 13.18 -5.83 2.32
N PHE A 320 12.49 -4.75 1.94
CA PHE A 320 11.84 -3.81 2.86
C PHE A 320 10.88 -4.54 3.82
N SER A 321 10.01 -5.35 3.25
CA SER A 321 8.98 -6.07 4.01
C SER A 321 9.59 -7.14 4.92
N GLU A 322 10.57 -7.90 4.42
CA GLU A 322 11.34 -8.87 5.18
C GLU A 322 12.01 -8.22 6.41
N GLN A 323 12.63 -7.04 6.22
CA GLN A 323 13.26 -6.31 7.32
C GLN A 323 12.25 -5.86 8.39
N ILE A 324 11.07 -5.41 8.01
CA ILE A 324 10.02 -5.04 8.97
C ILE A 324 9.57 -6.27 9.77
N ILE A 325 9.29 -7.39 9.11
CA ILE A 325 8.82 -8.61 9.77
C ILE A 325 9.91 -9.18 10.68
N ASN A 326 11.15 -9.24 10.22
CA ASN A 326 12.28 -9.69 11.04
C ASN A 326 12.49 -8.81 12.27
N LYS A 327 12.33 -7.48 12.15
CA LYS A 327 12.38 -6.54 13.27
C LYS A 327 11.25 -6.81 14.27
N ASN A 328 10.07 -7.11 13.79
CA ASN A 328 8.89 -7.40 14.62
C ASN A 328 8.94 -8.82 15.20
N LYS A 329 9.78 -9.70 14.66
CA LYS A 329 9.93 -11.13 14.99
C LYS A 329 8.72 -11.99 14.68
N GLU A 330 7.68 -11.42 14.12
CA GLU A 330 6.46 -12.12 13.70
C GLU A 330 5.69 -11.28 12.70
N GLY A 331 5.00 -11.92 11.78
CA GLY A 331 4.15 -11.26 10.80
C GLY A 331 3.88 -12.10 9.57
N VAL A 332 3.09 -11.53 8.67
CA VAL A 332 2.73 -12.14 7.38
C VAL A 332 3.08 -11.18 6.26
N LEU A 333 3.83 -11.66 5.28
CA LEU A 333 4.09 -10.99 4.02
C LEU A 333 3.29 -11.68 2.91
N ALA A 334 2.42 -10.95 2.22
CA ALA A 334 1.60 -11.49 1.13
C ALA A 334 1.68 -10.58 -0.10
N PHE A 335 2.43 -10.98 -1.12
CA PHE A 335 2.64 -10.20 -2.33
C PHE A 335 2.18 -10.89 -3.60
N VAL A 336 1.60 -10.10 -4.49
CA VAL A 336 1.60 -10.39 -5.92
C VAL A 336 2.93 -9.93 -6.47
N SER A 337 3.64 -10.76 -7.22
CA SER A 337 4.98 -10.40 -7.72
C SER A 337 5.34 -11.08 -9.02
N ASN A 338 6.33 -10.53 -9.72
CA ASN A 338 7.02 -11.22 -10.81
C ASN A 338 7.54 -12.58 -10.31
N ASN A 339 7.32 -13.65 -11.08
CA ASN A 339 7.72 -15.01 -10.69
C ASN A 339 9.19 -15.36 -11.00
N GLY A 340 9.97 -14.42 -11.54
CA GLY A 340 11.37 -14.66 -11.93
C GLY A 340 12.28 -15.10 -10.79
N TYR A 341 11.96 -14.73 -9.54
CA TYR A 341 12.74 -15.13 -8.37
C TYR A 341 12.61 -16.62 -8.02
N LEU A 342 11.60 -17.31 -8.54
CA LEU A 342 11.33 -18.70 -8.20
C LEU A 342 12.40 -19.66 -8.73
N ASP A 343 12.86 -19.46 -9.95
CA ASP A 343 13.75 -20.39 -10.66
C ASP A 343 15.04 -19.77 -11.22
N ASN A 344 15.09 -18.47 -11.43
CA ASN A 344 16.26 -17.82 -12.00
C ASN A 344 17.44 -17.85 -11.00
N PRO A 345 18.63 -18.36 -11.42
CA PRO A 345 19.82 -18.46 -10.57
C PRO A 345 20.27 -17.15 -9.92
N THR A 346 20.05 -16.02 -10.58
CA THR A 346 20.38 -14.68 -10.05
C THR A 346 19.73 -14.42 -8.67
N PHE A 347 18.56 -14.97 -8.41
CA PHE A 347 17.80 -14.76 -7.17
C PHE A 347 18.07 -15.80 -6.07
N ARG A 348 19.12 -16.64 -6.21
CA ARG A 348 19.39 -17.68 -5.20
C ARG A 348 19.62 -17.11 -3.79
N GLY A 349 20.32 -15.96 -3.70
CA GLY A 349 20.51 -15.26 -2.42
C GLY A 349 19.22 -14.71 -1.84
N MET A 350 18.33 -14.16 -2.67
CA MET A 350 16.99 -13.75 -2.25
C MET A 350 16.20 -14.94 -1.70
N ARG A 351 16.14 -16.07 -2.44
CA ARG A 351 15.48 -17.28 -1.94
C ARG A 351 16.06 -17.77 -0.62
N GLY A 352 17.39 -17.78 -0.50
CA GLY A 352 18.08 -18.14 0.75
C GLY A 352 17.71 -17.23 1.92
N SER A 353 17.60 -15.90 1.68
CA SER A 353 17.18 -14.93 2.70
C SER A 353 15.74 -15.17 3.14
N LEU A 354 14.82 -15.32 2.19
CA LEU A 354 13.41 -15.58 2.49
C LEU A 354 13.21 -16.88 3.28
N LEU A 355 13.94 -17.96 2.91
CA LEU A 355 13.90 -19.24 3.65
C LEU A 355 14.44 -19.14 5.08
N ARG A 356 15.33 -18.20 5.36
CA ARG A 356 15.81 -17.95 6.73
C ARG A 356 14.89 -17.06 7.56
N SER A 357 14.15 -16.19 6.88
CA SER A 357 13.30 -15.18 7.54
C SER A 357 11.90 -15.68 7.87
N PHE A 358 11.37 -16.63 7.09
CA PHE A 358 10.00 -17.12 7.23
C PHE A 358 9.97 -18.59 7.62
N ASP A 359 9.16 -18.94 8.61
CA ASP A 359 8.96 -20.32 9.07
C ASP A 359 8.11 -21.14 8.07
N LYS A 360 7.19 -20.46 7.36
CA LYS A 360 6.37 -21.06 6.32
C LYS A 360 6.35 -20.17 5.09
N ILE A 361 6.48 -20.75 3.91
CA ILE A 361 6.37 -20.06 2.63
C ILE A 361 5.37 -20.79 1.75
N TYR A 362 4.36 -20.08 1.27
CA TYR A 362 3.40 -20.56 0.31
C TYR A 362 3.57 -19.78 -1.00
N ILE A 363 3.58 -20.50 -2.12
CA ILE A 363 3.73 -19.90 -3.45
C ILE A 363 2.66 -20.47 -4.36
N VAL A 364 1.88 -19.59 -4.99
CA VAL A 364 1.01 -19.95 -6.11
C VAL A 364 1.60 -19.32 -7.37
N ASN A 365 2.20 -20.15 -8.22
CA ASN A 365 2.70 -19.67 -9.51
C ASN A 365 1.53 -19.58 -10.48
N LEU A 366 1.24 -18.35 -10.93
CA LEU A 366 0.16 -18.06 -11.87
C LEU A 366 0.61 -18.18 -13.33
N HIS A 367 1.89 -18.49 -13.55
CA HIS A 367 2.47 -18.66 -14.88
C HIS A 367 2.32 -17.45 -15.82
N GLY A 368 1.99 -17.66 -17.09
CA GLY A 368 1.70 -16.61 -18.07
C GLY A 368 2.94 -15.88 -18.59
N SER A 369 4.16 -16.46 -18.47
CA SER A 369 5.39 -15.81 -18.95
C SER A 369 5.52 -15.92 -20.47
N ALA A 370 5.22 -14.82 -21.17
CA ALA A 370 5.47 -14.73 -22.61
C ALA A 370 6.96 -14.86 -22.96
N ASN A 371 7.86 -14.42 -22.06
CA ASN A 371 9.31 -14.54 -22.25
C ASN A 371 9.79 -16.00 -22.20
N LYS A 372 9.13 -16.86 -21.43
CA LYS A 372 9.41 -18.30 -21.34
C LYS A 372 8.64 -19.12 -22.37
N LYS A 373 7.73 -18.49 -23.13
CA LYS A 373 6.82 -19.13 -24.07
C LYS A 373 6.03 -20.27 -23.40
N GLU A 374 5.54 -20.01 -22.21
CA GLU A 374 4.74 -20.97 -21.45
C GLU A 374 3.48 -21.35 -22.22
N THR A 375 3.09 -22.61 -22.09
CA THR A 375 1.88 -23.18 -22.72
C THR A 375 0.94 -23.71 -21.66
N ALA A 376 -0.35 -23.46 -21.85
CA ALA A 376 -1.41 -24.04 -21.02
C ALA A 376 -1.48 -25.57 -21.17
N PRO A 377 -2.14 -26.29 -20.26
CA PRO A 377 -2.25 -27.74 -20.31
C PRO A 377 -2.92 -28.29 -21.61
N ASP A 378 -3.70 -27.50 -22.30
CA ASP A 378 -4.32 -27.83 -23.59
C ASP A 378 -3.41 -27.57 -24.80
N GLY A 379 -2.19 -27.06 -24.58
CA GLY A 379 -1.22 -26.74 -25.62
C GLY A 379 -1.37 -25.36 -26.24
N SER A 380 -2.36 -24.56 -25.81
CA SER A 380 -2.50 -23.17 -26.20
C SER A 380 -1.42 -22.31 -25.51
N ARG A 381 -1.26 -21.06 -25.95
CA ARG A 381 -0.40 -20.11 -25.27
C ARG A 381 -0.99 -19.81 -23.90
N ASP A 382 -0.15 -19.88 -22.86
CA ASP A 382 -0.56 -19.49 -21.52
C ASP A 382 -0.64 -17.95 -21.43
N GLU A 383 -1.83 -17.43 -21.16
CA GLU A 383 -2.07 -15.99 -21.11
C GLU A 383 -1.84 -15.47 -19.70
N ASN A 384 -1.16 -14.31 -19.64
CA ASN A 384 -0.91 -13.65 -18.36
C ASN A 384 -2.19 -12.95 -17.87
N ILE A 385 -2.49 -13.08 -16.60
CA ILE A 385 -3.66 -12.42 -15.97
C ILE A 385 -3.50 -10.88 -15.84
N PHE A 386 -2.29 -10.35 -16.08
CA PHE A 386 -1.93 -8.94 -15.90
C PHE A 386 -1.60 -8.23 -17.22
N ASP A 387 -1.84 -8.78 -18.34
CA ASP A 387 -1.47 -8.20 -19.66
C ASP A 387 0.01 -7.71 -19.72
N ILE A 388 0.92 -8.47 -19.09
CA ILE A 388 2.36 -8.24 -19.08
C ILE A 388 3.14 -9.45 -19.63
N MET A 389 4.41 -9.24 -19.97
CA MET A 389 5.23 -10.31 -20.54
C MET A 389 5.89 -11.22 -19.50
N GLN A 390 5.96 -10.79 -18.26
CA GLN A 390 6.55 -11.56 -17.15
C GLN A 390 5.49 -12.43 -16.49
N GLY A 391 5.85 -13.65 -16.13
CA GLY A 391 4.97 -14.50 -15.31
C GLY A 391 4.79 -13.92 -13.91
N VAL A 392 3.70 -14.26 -13.26
CA VAL A 392 3.30 -13.74 -11.95
C VAL A 392 3.15 -14.88 -10.94
N SER A 393 3.44 -14.57 -9.69
CA SER A 393 3.23 -15.47 -8.55
C SER A 393 2.61 -14.75 -7.38
N LEU A 394 1.86 -15.48 -6.56
CA LEU A 394 1.45 -15.06 -5.24
C LEU A 394 2.42 -15.66 -4.23
N PHE A 395 2.98 -14.82 -3.38
CA PHE A 395 3.90 -15.21 -2.31
C PHE A 395 3.25 -14.94 -0.97
N ILE A 396 3.32 -15.89 -0.04
CA ILE A 396 2.95 -15.68 1.36
C ILE A 396 4.07 -16.25 2.22
N GLY A 397 4.68 -15.39 3.06
CA GLY A 397 5.68 -15.74 4.07
C GLY A 397 5.13 -15.49 5.47
N VAL A 398 5.32 -16.45 6.38
CA VAL A 398 4.79 -16.44 7.75
C VAL A 398 5.93 -16.55 8.75
#